data_89ce37e29d48e9f665647fb5ac270d27
#
_entry.id   89ce37e29d48e9f665647fb5ac270d27
#
_cell.length_a   1.000
_cell.length_b   1.000
_cell.length_c   1.000
_cell.angle_alpha   90.00
_cell.angle_beta   90.00
_cell.angle_gamma   90.00
#
_symmetry.space_group_name_H-M   'P 1'
#
loop_
_entity.id
_entity.type
_entity.pdbx_description
1 polymer ?
#
loop_
_entity_poly.entity_id
_entity_poly.type
_entity_poly.pdbx_seq_one_letter_code
_entity_poly.pdbx_strand_id
1 'polypeptide(L)'
;MMVMGRFGHLRMVVTAVVALWAMAAGAQRAVLTGRVKPIANLPQRSADATPYDKWMRQCDTTEFWTREDLIVKQVLSGNVPDSLRYLHEITFTTPIVDSVPILRKPHIISLWVACDYVSIGNNEKFLRMPMGPLAAQEIADALNCVLPTPLMVDRIHEASQGIIEFFPFRPVSDRNCKPMVFEDSNNAINALMRASGYHFGQFISGLKKDIVITGKLMNNPRYAKNVAIYGWYRFNGTPVQPVHVKHVNYYVDYSHGVRLVGKQCTVDGKVMDIPTILQSPELHRLLSNEHDPIAAPSYAGHPRYILPTK
;
A
#
# COMPACT_ATOMS: atom_id res chain seq x y z
N MET A 1 9.72 61.84 -28.65
CA MET A 1 8.29 61.47 -28.63
C MET A 1 8.23 59.95 -28.47
N MET A 2 8.08 59.57 -27.28
CA MET A 2 8.28 58.16 -26.84
C MET A 2 6.91 57.53 -26.52
N VAL A 3 6.51 56.50 -27.27
CA VAL A 3 5.24 55.84 -27.07
C VAL A 3 5.51 54.56 -26.23
N MET A 4 5.00 54.58 -25.01
CA MET A 4 5.00 53.41 -24.11
C MET A 4 3.93 52.42 -24.53
N GLY A 5 4.33 51.21 -24.93
CA GLY A 5 3.44 50.08 -25.17
C GLY A 5 3.14 49.33 -23.84
N ARG A 6 1.86 49.23 -23.51
CA ARG A 6 1.33 48.46 -22.38
C ARG A 6 1.41 46.95 -22.69
N PHE A 7 2.16 46.21 -21.89
CA PHE A 7 2.09 44.72 -21.86
C PHE A 7 0.90 44.31 -21.01
N GLY A 8 -0.14 43.77 -21.65
CA GLY A 8 -1.26 43.14 -20.99
C GLY A 8 -0.87 41.75 -20.49
N HIS A 9 -1.06 41.50 -19.21
CA HIS A 9 -0.92 40.14 -18.63
C HIS A 9 -2.05 39.24 -19.12
N LEU A 10 -1.73 38.32 -20.02
CA LEU A 10 -2.63 37.23 -20.43
C LEU A 10 -2.59 36.17 -19.34
N ARG A 11 -3.60 36.13 -18.46
CA ARG A 11 -3.84 35.04 -17.53
C ARG A 11 -4.31 33.82 -18.32
N MET A 12 -3.43 32.84 -18.46
CA MET A 12 -3.75 31.55 -19.04
C MET A 12 -4.60 30.79 -18.04
N VAL A 13 -5.91 30.77 -18.22
CA VAL A 13 -6.83 29.85 -17.51
C VAL A 13 -6.70 28.53 -18.21
N VAL A 14 -5.95 27.60 -17.58
CA VAL A 14 -5.93 26.20 -18.01
C VAL A 14 -7.23 25.56 -17.53
N THR A 15 -8.23 25.56 -18.41
CA THR A 15 -9.46 24.80 -18.23
C THR A 15 -9.12 23.34 -18.55
N ALA A 16 -9.05 22.49 -17.52
CA ALA A 16 -8.94 21.05 -17.71
C ALA A 16 -10.23 20.54 -18.36
N VAL A 17 -10.20 20.34 -19.67
CA VAL A 17 -11.24 19.64 -20.40
C VAL A 17 -11.11 18.16 -20.04
N VAL A 18 -11.97 17.70 -19.14
CA VAL A 18 -12.16 16.25 -18.93
C VAL A 18 -12.87 15.73 -20.18
N ALA A 19 -12.12 15.16 -21.09
CA ALA A 19 -12.67 14.51 -22.27
C ALA A 19 -13.45 13.26 -21.83
N LEU A 20 -14.78 13.37 -21.81
CA LEU A 20 -15.67 12.20 -21.79
C LEU A 20 -15.56 11.51 -23.16
N TRP A 21 -14.68 10.51 -23.24
CA TRP A 21 -14.68 9.57 -24.36
C TRP A 21 -15.72 8.49 -24.09
N ALA A 22 -16.62 8.28 -25.04
CA ALA A 22 -17.57 7.18 -25.06
C ALA A 22 -16.80 5.85 -24.99
N MET A 23 -17.07 5.07 -23.95
CA MET A 23 -16.33 3.86 -23.61
C MET A 23 -16.83 2.68 -24.43
N ALA A 24 -15.95 2.04 -25.18
CA ALA A 24 -16.09 0.63 -25.52
C ALA A 24 -16.11 -0.17 -24.19
N ALA A 25 -17.03 -1.13 -24.06
CA ALA A 25 -17.30 -1.90 -22.83
C ALA A 25 -16.09 -2.79 -22.46
N GLY A 26 -15.12 -2.23 -21.72
CA GLY A 26 -13.96 -2.93 -21.19
C GLY A 26 -13.52 -2.31 -19.87
N ALA A 27 -12.93 -3.10 -18.96
CA ALA A 27 -12.30 -2.58 -17.77
C ALA A 27 -11.25 -1.55 -18.14
N GLN A 28 -11.34 -0.34 -17.57
CA GLN A 28 -10.27 0.63 -17.73
C GLN A 28 -9.20 0.39 -16.67
N ARG A 29 -7.94 0.40 -17.12
CA ARG A 29 -6.77 0.35 -16.26
C ARG A 29 -6.83 1.47 -15.24
N ALA A 30 -6.39 1.19 -14.03
CA ALA A 30 -6.31 2.19 -12.98
C ALA A 30 -5.28 3.28 -13.33
N VAL A 31 -5.63 4.54 -13.02
CA VAL A 31 -4.80 5.71 -13.27
C VAL A 31 -4.78 6.64 -12.06
N LEU A 32 -3.68 7.38 -11.89
CA LEU A 32 -3.59 8.48 -10.94
C LEU A 32 -4.39 9.67 -11.44
N THR A 33 -5.20 10.26 -10.54
CA THR A 33 -5.97 11.48 -10.86
C THR A 33 -5.19 12.76 -10.64
N GLY A 34 -4.04 12.69 -9.96
CA GLY A 34 -3.27 13.86 -9.51
C GLY A 34 -3.79 14.47 -8.20
N ARG A 35 -4.91 14.00 -7.67
CA ARG A 35 -5.44 14.48 -6.39
C ARG A 35 -4.71 13.80 -5.23
N VAL A 36 -4.43 14.59 -4.17
CA VAL A 36 -3.79 14.12 -2.94
C VAL A 36 -4.54 14.65 -1.72
N LYS A 37 -4.50 13.89 -0.62
CA LYS A 37 -4.99 14.35 0.69
C LYS A 37 -4.07 13.85 1.81
N PRO A 38 -3.98 14.57 2.94
CA PRO A 38 -3.19 14.09 4.07
C PRO A 38 -3.77 12.80 4.65
N ILE A 39 -2.90 11.95 5.20
CA ILE A 39 -3.31 10.82 6.03
C ILE A 39 -3.87 11.37 7.33
N ALA A 40 -5.06 10.92 7.69
CA ALA A 40 -5.70 11.32 8.94
C ALA A 40 -4.88 10.84 10.15
N ASN A 41 -4.87 11.64 11.21
CA ASN A 41 -4.26 11.32 12.51
C ASN A 41 -2.73 11.08 12.49
N LEU A 42 -2.05 11.32 11.37
CA LEU A 42 -0.59 11.21 11.31
C LEU A 42 0.05 12.53 11.75
N PRO A 43 0.70 12.60 12.95
CA PRO A 43 1.29 13.84 13.43
C PRO A 43 2.52 14.23 12.60
N GLN A 44 2.88 15.50 12.65
CA GLN A 44 4.15 15.96 12.07
C GLN A 44 5.33 15.26 12.75
N ARG A 45 6.41 15.04 11.99
CA ARG A 45 7.62 14.45 12.53
C ARG A 45 8.24 15.41 13.57
N SER A 46 8.41 14.92 14.79
CA SER A 46 9.06 15.71 15.85
C SER A 46 10.55 15.92 15.54
N ALA A 47 11.11 17.04 16.01
CA ALA A 47 12.55 17.27 16.01
C ALA A 47 13.31 16.18 16.81
N ASP A 48 12.69 15.62 17.85
CA ASP A 48 13.24 14.55 18.69
C ASP A 48 12.94 13.15 18.17
N ALA A 49 12.38 13.01 16.95
CA ALA A 49 12.11 11.72 16.36
C ALA A 49 13.38 10.89 16.27
N THR A 50 13.25 9.59 16.59
CA THR A 50 14.41 8.67 16.63
C THR A 50 15.20 8.75 15.32
N PRO A 51 16.51 9.11 15.37
CA PRO A 51 17.36 9.11 14.19
C PRO A 51 17.45 7.72 13.56
N TYR A 52 17.59 7.66 12.22
CA TYR A 52 17.62 6.42 11.46
C TYR A 52 18.61 5.39 12.01
N ASP A 53 19.87 5.80 12.25
CA ASP A 53 20.92 4.86 12.70
C ASP A 53 20.65 4.31 14.12
N LYS A 54 20.00 5.12 14.98
CA LYS A 54 19.56 4.66 16.30
C LYS A 54 18.41 3.67 16.15
N TRP A 55 17.46 3.94 15.24
CA TRP A 55 16.37 3.05 14.93
C TRP A 55 16.87 1.69 14.42
N MET A 56 17.81 1.68 13.48
CA MET A 56 18.36 0.44 12.92
C MET A 56 19.04 -0.42 13.98
N ARG A 57 19.86 0.18 14.85
CA ARG A 57 20.48 -0.56 15.97
C ARG A 57 19.44 -1.13 16.92
N GLN A 58 18.40 -0.36 17.25
CA GLN A 58 17.31 -0.82 18.11
C GLN A 58 16.52 -1.96 17.44
N CYS A 59 16.24 -1.84 16.16
CA CYS A 59 15.55 -2.85 15.37
C CYS A 59 16.30 -4.19 15.36
N ASP A 60 17.63 -4.15 15.23
CA ASP A 60 18.50 -5.34 15.15
C ASP A 60 18.64 -6.07 16.49
N THR A 61 18.60 -5.35 17.60
CA THR A 61 18.81 -5.91 18.94
C THR A 61 17.55 -6.25 19.69
N THR A 62 16.37 -5.93 19.13
CA THR A 62 15.08 -6.12 19.80
C THR A 62 14.41 -7.41 19.37
N GLU A 63 13.79 -8.11 20.31
CA GLU A 63 12.96 -9.30 20.08
C GLU A 63 11.78 -8.95 19.16
N PHE A 64 11.29 -9.94 18.39
CA PHE A 64 10.33 -9.73 17.29
C PHE A 64 9.08 -8.94 17.72
N TRP A 65 8.33 -9.39 18.71
CA TRP A 65 7.06 -8.74 19.08
C TRP A 65 7.28 -7.34 19.68
N THR A 66 8.34 -7.17 20.46
CA THR A 66 8.74 -5.85 20.96
C THR A 66 9.15 -4.92 19.83
N ARG A 67 9.84 -5.45 18.80
CA ARG A 67 10.17 -4.69 17.59
C ARG A 67 8.91 -4.27 16.83
N GLU A 68 7.92 -5.15 16.68
CA GLU A 68 6.63 -4.81 16.05
C GLU A 68 5.93 -3.67 16.80
N ASP A 69 5.87 -3.72 18.14
CA ASP A 69 5.28 -2.67 18.97
C ASP A 69 6.07 -1.32 18.82
N LEU A 70 7.40 -1.38 18.69
CA LEU A 70 8.24 -0.20 18.42
C LEU A 70 8.01 0.36 17.00
N ILE A 71 7.81 -0.47 15.99
CA ILE A 71 7.46 -0.05 14.62
C ILE A 71 6.18 0.78 14.65
N VAL A 72 5.13 0.29 15.30
CA VAL A 72 3.87 1.01 15.48
C VAL A 72 4.12 2.37 16.12
N LYS A 73 4.86 2.40 17.23
CA LYS A 73 5.21 3.65 17.93
C LYS A 73 5.94 4.65 17.04
N GLN A 74 6.93 4.20 16.25
CA GLN A 74 7.68 5.07 15.34
C GLN A 74 6.77 5.68 14.27
N VAL A 75 5.95 4.88 13.63
CA VAL A 75 5.03 5.37 12.58
C VAL A 75 4.00 6.33 13.17
N LEU A 76 3.33 5.96 14.26
CA LEU A 76 2.27 6.77 14.87
C LEU A 76 2.79 8.03 15.57
N SER A 77 4.07 8.12 15.90
CA SER A 77 4.72 9.37 16.31
C SER A 77 5.11 10.29 15.15
N GLY A 78 4.79 9.91 13.91
CA GLY A 78 5.10 10.70 12.72
C GLY A 78 6.55 10.57 12.23
N ASN A 79 7.34 9.59 12.71
CA ASN A 79 8.70 9.34 12.22
C ASN A 79 8.68 8.65 10.85
N VAL A 80 8.08 9.33 9.89
CA VAL A 80 7.92 8.88 8.49
C VAL A 80 8.34 9.99 7.53
N PRO A 81 8.81 9.64 6.31
CA PRO A 81 9.11 10.63 5.27
C PRO A 81 7.87 11.45 4.86
N ASP A 82 8.10 12.68 4.39
CA ASP A 82 7.00 13.61 4.08
C ASP A 82 6.09 13.13 2.95
N SER A 83 6.63 12.46 1.92
CA SER A 83 5.82 11.91 0.83
C SER A 83 4.80 10.86 1.29
N LEU A 84 5.09 10.14 2.38
CA LEU A 84 4.20 9.13 2.95
C LEU A 84 3.14 9.71 3.90
N ARG A 85 3.05 11.03 4.04
CA ARG A 85 2.00 11.73 4.80
C ARG A 85 0.74 11.95 4.00
N TYR A 86 0.75 11.59 2.72
CA TYR A 86 -0.35 11.83 1.80
C TYR A 86 -0.82 10.55 1.14
N LEU A 87 -2.12 10.49 0.92
CA LEU A 87 -2.76 9.51 0.05
C LEU A 87 -3.01 10.15 -1.32
N HIS A 88 -2.74 9.39 -2.37
CA HIS A 88 -2.99 9.74 -3.76
C HIS A 88 -4.26 9.04 -4.23
N GLU A 89 -5.07 9.75 -5.01
CA GLU A 89 -6.27 9.15 -5.59
C GLU A 89 -5.92 8.39 -6.87
N ILE A 90 -6.32 7.12 -6.91
CA ILE A 90 -6.37 6.33 -8.13
C ILE A 90 -7.83 6.07 -8.50
N THR A 91 -8.13 6.01 -9.80
CA THR A 91 -9.46 5.68 -10.30
C THR A 91 -9.39 4.60 -11.36
N PHE A 92 -10.39 3.73 -11.39
CA PHE A 92 -10.53 2.67 -12.38
C PHE A 92 -12.00 2.33 -12.63
N THR A 93 -12.26 1.63 -13.74
CA THR A 93 -13.58 1.10 -14.05
C THR A 93 -13.57 -0.42 -13.89
N THR A 94 -14.57 -0.97 -13.22
CA THR A 94 -14.70 -2.43 -13.07
C THR A 94 -14.97 -3.10 -14.42
N PRO A 95 -14.49 -4.36 -14.62
CA PRO A 95 -14.89 -5.14 -15.79
C PRO A 95 -16.38 -5.48 -15.73
N ILE A 96 -16.97 -5.74 -16.91
CA ILE A 96 -18.30 -6.34 -17.01
C ILE A 96 -18.15 -7.85 -16.86
N VAL A 97 -18.90 -8.44 -15.93
CA VAL A 97 -18.91 -9.88 -15.65
C VAL A 97 -20.35 -10.34 -15.46
N ASP A 98 -20.96 -10.93 -16.48
CA ASP A 98 -22.40 -11.28 -16.49
C ASP A 98 -22.81 -12.24 -15.36
N SER A 99 -21.90 -13.13 -14.94
CA SER A 99 -22.14 -14.07 -13.85
C SER A 99 -22.13 -13.44 -12.46
N VAL A 100 -21.68 -12.17 -12.33
CA VAL A 100 -21.58 -11.43 -11.08
C VAL A 100 -22.57 -10.27 -11.10
N PRO A 101 -23.66 -10.30 -10.35
CA PRO A 101 -24.75 -9.32 -10.45
C PRO A 101 -24.31 -7.86 -10.41
N ILE A 102 -23.44 -7.48 -9.44
CA ILE A 102 -22.95 -6.11 -9.33
C ILE A 102 -22.06 -5.70 -10.51
N LEU A 103 -21.38 -6.63 -11.17
CA LEU A 103 -20.50 -6.37 -12.31
C LEU A 103 -21.18 -6.52 -13.67
N ARG A 104 -22.50 -6.67 -13.75
CA ARG A 104 -23.24 -6.65 -15.04
C ARG A 104 -23.21 -5.29 -15.72
N LYS A 105 -22.81 -4.26 -15.01
CA LYS A 105 -22.52 -2.92 -15.52
C LYS A 105 -21.20 -2.42 -14.97
N PRO A 106 -20.51 -1.52 -15.67
CA PRO A 106 -19.27 -0.94 -15.17
C PRO A 106 -19.55 0.00 -13.98
N HIS A 107 -18.64 0.03 -13.03
CA HIS A 107 -18.63 0.96 -11.91
C HIS A 107 -17.32 1.74 -11.88
N ILE A 108 -17.38 3.05 -11.64
CA ILE A 108 -16.21 3.89 -11.46
C ILE A 108 -15.86 3.89 -9.98
N ILE A 109 -14.65 3.45 -9.65
CA ILE A 109 -14.15 3.36 -8.29
C ILE A 109 -12.92 4.24 -8.14
N SER A 110 -12.89 5.06 -7.07
CA SER A 110 -11.68 5.78 -6.67
C SER A 110 -11.23 5.35 -5.29
N LEU A 111 -9.93 5.04 -5.18
CA LEU A 111 -9.25 4.69 -3.92
C LEU A 111 -8.23 5.76 -3.57
N TRP A 112 -8.01 5.96 -2.29
CA TRP A 112 -6.95 6.81 -1.75
C TRP A 112 -5.80 5.93 -1.24
N VAL A 113 -4.59 6.05 -1.79
CA VAL A 113 -3.50 5.09 -1.58
C VAL A 113 -2.20 5.84 -1.28
N ALA A 114 -1.40 5.35 -0.34
CA ALA A 114 -0.04 5.85 -0.11
C ALA A 114 0.85 5.64 -1.35
N CYS A 115 1.72 6.60 -1.67
CA CYS A 115 2.56 6.52 -2.88
C CYS A 115 3.61 5.40 -2.83
N ASP A 116 4.00 4.97 -1.65
CA ASP A 116 4.99 3.91 -1.41
C ASP A 116 4.63 3.13 -0.14
N TYR A 117 5.43 2.16 0.24
CA TYR A 117 5.27 1.34 1.43
C TYR A 117 5.58 2.13 2.71
N VAL A 118 4.90 1.80 3.82
CA VAL A 118 5.16 2.38 5.14
C VAL A 118 6.66 2.33 5.43
N SER A 119 7.21 3.50 5.76
CA SER A 119 8.65 3.67 6.01
C SER A 119 8.89 4.40 7.31
N ILE A 120 10.01 4.11 7.97
CA ILE A 120 10.48 4.79 9.17
C ILE A 120 11.75 5.57 8.84
N GLY A 121 11.80 6.84 9.24
CA GLY A 121 12.92 7.74 9.00
C GLY A 121 12.49 9.10 8.48
N ASN A 122 13.38 9.80 7.77
CA ASN A 122 13.14 11.10 7.17
C ASN A 122 13.30 11.05 5.63
N ASN A 123 13.24 12.20 4.96
CA ASN A 123 13.33 12.26 3.50
C ASN A 123 14.71 11.84 2.96
N GLU A 124 15.76 11.94 3.75
CA GLU A 124 17.13 11.62 3.35
C GLU A 124 17.47 10.16 3.62
N LYS A 125 17.04 9.64 4.79
CA LYS A 125 17.36 8.30 5.24
C LYS A 125 16.14 7.62 5.87
N PHE A 126 15.65 6.57 5.24
CA PHE A 126 14.46 5.82 5.64
C PHE A 126 14.57 4.35 5.25
N LEU A 127 13.80 3.53 5.92
CA LEU A 127 13.61 2.12 5.62
C LEU A 127 12.15 1.85 5.31
N ARG A 128 11.83 1.33 4.10
CA ARG A 128 10.52 0.67 3.85
C ARG A 128 10.43 -0.51 4.79
N MET A 129 9.68 -0.33 5.86
CA MET A 129 9.76 -1.19 7.02
C MET A 129 8.99 -2.50 6.80
N PRO A 130 9.66 -3.66 6.69
CA PRO A 130 8.97 -4.94 6.77
C PRO A 130 8.43 -5.14 8.19
N MET A 131 7.15 -5.53 8.29
CA MET A 131 6.49 -5.79 9.56
C MET A 131 5.46 -6.89 9.40
N GLY A 132 4.97 -7.41 10.52
CA GLY A 132 3.90 -8.40 10.56
C GLY A 132 2.51 -7.77 10.36
N PRO A 133 1.49 -8.60 10.12
CA PRO A 133 0.14 -8.11 9.81
C PRO A 133 -0.54 -7.42 11.00
N LEU A 134 -0.16 -7.76 12.25
CA LEU A 134 -0.77 -7.15 13.44
C LEU A 134 -0.33 -5.70 13.60
N ALA A 135 0.98 -5.42 13.49
CA ALA A 135 1.50 -4.05 13.49
C ALA A 135 0.98 -3.26 12.30
N ALA A 136 0.93 -3.87 11.11
CA ALA A 136 0.38 -3.24 9.91
C ALA A 136 -1.09 -2.83 10.09
N GLN A 137 -1.91 -3.69 10.70
CA GLN A 137 -3.32 -3.40 10.97
C GLN A 137 -3.48 -2.30 12.01
N GLU A 138 -2.72 -2.34 13.10
CA GLU A 138 -2.75 -1.32 14.15
C GLU A 138 -2.42 0.06 13.59
N ILE A 139 -1.40 0.15 12.73
CA ILE A 139 -1.04 1.39 12.03
C ILE A 139 -2.18 1.84 11.10
N ALA A 140 -2.75 0.92 10.31
CA ALA A 140 -3.83 1.25 9.39
C ALA A 140 -5.06 1.78 10.15
N ASP A 141 -5.48 1.13 11.23
CA ASP A 141 -6.64 1.52 12.04
C ASP A 141 -6.45 2.90 12.67
N ALA A 142 -5.28 3.15 13.28
CA ALA A 142 -4.97 4.43 13.92
C ALA A 142 -4.95 5.60 12.91
N LEU A 143 -4.59 5.34 11.66
CA LEU A 143 -4.48 6.32 10.58
C LEU A 143 -5.73 6.40 9.68
N ASN A 144 -6.85 5.80 10.11
CA ASN A 144 -8.09 5.71 9.32
C ASN A 144 -7.87 5.15 7.92
N CYS A 145 -7.06 4.10 7.84
CA CYS A 145 -6.72 3.35 6.64
C CYS A 145 -7.14 1.87 6.79
N VAL A 146 -6.99 1.13 5.71
CA VAL A 146 -7.13 -0.33 5.64
C VAL A 146 -5.93 -0.93 4.91
N LEU A 147 -5.72 -2.21 5.07
CA LEU A 147 -4.81 -2.99 4.23
C LEU A 147 -5.53 -3.39 2.92
N PRO A 148 -4.83 -3.45 1.78
CA PRO A 148 -5.45 -3.74 0.49
C PRO A 148 -5.89 -5.20 0.36
N THR A 149 -6.85 -5.45 -0.53
CA THR A 149 -7.08 -6.79 -1.09
C THR A 149 -6.11 -7.05 -2.26
N PRO A 150 -5.94 -8.30 -2.72
CA PRO A 150 -5.18 -8.58 -3.94
C PRO A 150 -5.64 -7.79 -5.15
N LEU A 151 -6.95 -7.62 -5.37
CA LEU A 151 -7.48 -6.78 -6.45
C LEU A 151 -7.05 -5.31 -6.30
N MET A 152 -7.10 -4.76 -5.10
CA MET A 152 -6.62 -3.38 -4.88
C MET A 152 -5.12 -3.26 -5.16
N VAL A 153 -4.30 -4.25 -4.80
CA VAL A 153 -2.86 -4.28 -5.12
C VAL A 153 -2.64 -4.28 -6.63
N ASP A 154 -3.42 -5.05 -7.41
CA ASP A 154 -3.37 -5.03 -8.88
C ASP A 154 -3.70 -3.63 -9.42
N ARG A 155 -4.75 -2.97 -8.92
CA ARG A 155 -5.15 -1.61 -9.34
C ARG A 155 -4.10 -0.56 -8.97
N ILE A 156 -3.49 -0.69 -7.80
CA ILE A 156 -2.37 0.15 -7.37
C ILE A 156 -1.17 -0.02 -8.32
N HIS A 157 -0.87 -1.25 -8.70
CA HIS A 157 0.21 -1.55 -9.63
C HIS A 157 -0.08 -0.97 -11.03
N GLU A 158 -1.29 -1.11 -11.53
CA GLU A 158 -1.71 -0.51 -12.81
C GLU A 158 -1.57 1.01 -12.84
N ALA A 159 -1.85 1.70 -11.72
CA ALA A 159 -1.74 3.16 -11.60
C ALA A 159 -0.30 3.64 -11.35
N SER A 160 0.66 2.74 -11.16
CA SER A 160 2.05 3.08 -10.84
C SER A 160 2.71 3.89 -11.96
N GLN A 161 3.42 4.96 -11.57
CA GLN A 161 4.19 5.81 -12.48
C GLN A 161 5.50 5.16 -12.91
N GLY A 162 6.00 4.20 -12.12
CA GLY A 162 7.23 3.49 -12.39
C GLY A 162 7.12 2.02 -12.07
N ILE A 163 7.67 1.19 -12.95
CA ILE A 163 7.79 -0.25 -12.75
C ILE A 163 9.28 -0.54 -12.58
N ILE A 164 9.63 -1.14 -11.45
CA ILE A 164 10.98 -1.58 -11.15
C ILE A 164 10.90 -3.06 -10.79
N GLU A 165 11.58 -3.90 -11.55
CA GLU A 165 11.70 -5.30 -11.19
C GLU A 165 12.88 -5.48 -10.23
N PHE A 166 12.58 -6.02 -9.06
CA PHE A 166 13.56 -6.30 -8.02
C PHE A 166 13.75 -7.82 -7.87
N PHE A 167 14.99 -8.26 -7.82
CA PHE A 167 15.31 -9.69 -7.74
C PHE A 167 15.30 -10.19 -6.29
N PRO A 168 14.78 -11.42 -6.02
CA PRO A 168 14.79 -11.98 -4.70
C PRO A 168 16.22 -12.31 -4.25
N PHE A 169 16.51 -12.00 -3.00
CA PHE A 169 17.75 -12.44 -2.36
C PHE A 169 17.73 -13.96 -2.16
N ARG A 170 18.89 -14.57 -2.32
CA ARG A 170 19.05 -16.01 -2.07
C ARG A 170 18.63 -16.34 -0.63
N PRO A 171 17.71 -17.29 -0.40
CA PRO A 171 17.34 -17.71 0.94
C PRO A 171 18.50 -18.47 1.60
N VAL A 172 18.87 -18.06 2.82
CA VAL A 172 19.88 -18.70 3.64
C VAL A 172 19.39 -18.70 5.08
N SER A 173 18.88 -19.81 5.57
CA SER A 173 18.29 -19.91 6.91
C SER A 173 17.34 -18.74 7.22
N ASP A 174 17.47 -18.09 8.36
CA ASP A 174 16.67 -16.95 8.81
C ASP A 174 17.26 -15.57 8.39
N ARG A 175 18.36 -15.57 7.62
CA ARG A 175 19.07 -14.34 7.25
C ARG A 175 18.14 -13.27 6.66
N ASN A 176 17.23 -13.68 5.78
CA ASN A 176 16.32 -12.74 5.11
C ASN A 176 15.30 -12.07 6.04
N CYS A 177 15.19 -12.55 7.29
CA CYS A 177 14.35 -11.97 8.35
C CYS A 177 15.13 -11.02 9.27
N LYS A 178 16.41 -10.75 8.99
CA LYS A 178 17.24 -9.86 9.81
C LYS A 178 17.12 -8.41 9.38
N PRO A 179 17.07 -7.44 10.32
CA PRO A 179 16.96 -6.02 10.01
C PRO A 179 18.05 -5.48 9.07
N MET A 180 19.31 -5.97 9.19
CA MET A 180 20.37 -5.62 8.26
C MET A 180 20.02 -5.97 6.81
N VAL A 181 19.33 -7.08 6.55
CA VAL A 181 18.92 -7.48 5.20
C VAL A 181 17.72 -6.64 4.72
N PHE A 182 16.91 -6.13 5.64
CA PHE A 182 15.87 -5.14 5.32
C PHE A 182 16.51 -3.85 4.78
N GLU A 183 17.59 -3.38 5.43
CA GLU A 183 18.35 -2.21 4.99
C GLU A 183 19.03 -2.47 3.64
N ASP A 184 19.69 -3.61 3.45
CA ASP A 184 20.32 -4.00 2.18
C ASP A 184 19.29 -3.99 1.03
N SER A 185 18.12 -4.57 1.26
CA SER A 185 17.02 -4.57 0.28
C SER A 185 16.53 -3.16 -0.03
N ASN A 186 16.34 -2.33 0.99
CA ASN A 186 15.92 -0.94 0.81
C ASN A 186 16.94 -0.12 0.02
N ASN A 187 18.22 -0.30 0.29
CA ASN A 187 19.31 0.38 -0.41
C ASN A 187 19.39 -0.06 -1.87
N ALA A 188 19.21 -1.35 -2.14
CA ALA A 188 19.15 -1.89 -3.51
C ALA A 188 17.95 -1.32 -4.29
N ILE A 189 16.76 -1.27 -3.67
CA ILE A 189 15.57 -0.66 -4.28
C ILE A 189 15.83 0.82 -4.60
N ASN A 190 16.37 1.59 -3.65
CA ASN A 190 16.67 3.00 -3.85
C ASN A 190 17.72 3.23 -4.97
N ALA A 191 18.71 2.35 -5.09
CA ALA A 191 19.70 2.39 -6.16
C ALA A 191 19.05 2.11 -7.53
N LEU A 192 18.20 1.10 -7.62
CA LEU A 192 17.46 0.77 -8.84
C LEU A 192 16.50 1.90 -9.25
N MET A 193 15.79 2.51 -8.30
CA MET A 193 14.94 3.68 -8.54
C MET A 193 15.73 4.81 -9.21
N ARG A 194 16.87 5.19 -8.60
CA ARG A 194 17.73 6.25 -9.16
C ARG A 194 18.25 5.90 -10.56
N ALA A 195 18.72 4.66 -10.74
CA ALA A 195 19.21 4.19 -12.03
C ALA A 195 18.14 4.18 -13.13
N SER A 196 16.88 4.01 -12.75
CA SER A 196 15.71 4.03 -13.64
C SER A 196 15.10 5.43 -13.81
N GLY A 197 15.70 6.47 -13.23
CA GLY A 197 15.19 7.84 -13.31
C GLY A 197 14.01 8.13 -12.38
N TYR A 198 13.72 7.25 -11.42
CA TYR A 198 12.67 7.47 -10.41
C TYR A 198 13.27 8.02 -9.11
N HIS A 199 12.43 8.73 -8.38
CA HIS A 199 12.80 9.29 -7.08
C HIS A 199 11.76 8.91 -6.01
N PHE A 200 12.18 8.97 -4.74
CA PHE A 200 11.29 8.75 -3.62
C PHE A 200 10.16 9.80 -3.61
N GLY A 201 8.95 9.35 -3.32
CA GLY A 201 7.74 10.17 -3.34
C GLY A 201 6.92 10.07 -4.63
N GLN A 202 7.46 9.48 -5.69
CA GLN A 202 6.63 9.09 -6.84
C GLN A 202 5.72 7.90 -6.46
N PHE A 203 4.58 7.81 -7.14
CA PHE A 203 3.67 6.69 -6.95
C PHE A 203 4.21 5.45 -7.64
N ILE A 204 4.84 4.58 -6.85
CA ILE A 204 5.48 3.35 -7.32
C ILE A 204 4.89 2.13 -6.63
N SER A 205 4.97 0.98 -7.26
CA SER A 205 4.56 -0.29 -6.67
C SER A 205 5.37 -1.48 -7.21
N GLY A 206 5.05 -2.69 -6.71
CA GLY A 206 5.63 -3.92 -7.22
C GLY A 206 7.00 -4.29 -6.65
N LEU A 207 7.54 -3.52 -5.72
CA LEU A 207 8.87 -3.71 -5.14
C LEU A 207 8.91 -4.68 -3.96
N LYS A 208 7.75 -4.97 -3.38
CA LYS A 208 7.58 -5.84 -2.21
C LYS A 208 6.30 -6.66 -2.36
N LYS A 209 6.16 -7.66 -1.50
CA LYS A 209 4.91 -8.40 -1.30
C LYS A 209 4.05 -7.60 -0.33
N ASP A 210 2.90 -7.16 -0.79
CA ASP A 210 1.93 -6.45 0.06
C ASP A 210 1.31 -7.41 1.08
N ILE A 211 1.20 -7.00 2.34
CA ILE A 211 0.34 -7.64 3.30
C ILE A 211 -1.10 -7.31 2.91
N VAL A 212 -1.92 -8.35 2.70
CA VAL A 212 -3.26 -8.20 2.13
C VAL A 212 -4.36 -8.79 2.99
N ILE A 213 -5.58 -8.30 2.77
CA ILE A 213 -6.83 -8.86 3.29
C ILE A 213 -7.40 -9.81 2.25
N THR A 214 -7.68 -11.05 2.63
CA THR A 214 -8.24 -12.10 1.75
C THR A 214 -9.15 -13.05 2.53
N GLY A 215 -10.27 -13.44 1.96
CA GLY A 215 -11.18 -14.41 2.55
C GLY A 215 -10.53 -15.78 2.78
N LYS A 216 -9.50 -16.13 1.99
CA LYS A 216 -8.71 -17.36 2.22
C LYS A 216 -8.13 -17.43 3.63
N LEU A 217 -7.80 -16.28 4.23
CA LEU A 217 -7.31 -16.18 5.59
C LEU A 217 -8.42 -15.77 6.55
N MET A 218 -9.12 -14.67 6.25
CA MET A 218 -10.08 -14.03 7.16
C MET A 218 -11.31 -14.89 7.45
N ASN A 219 -11.76 -15.69 6.47
CA ASN A 219 -12.91 -16.59 6.64
C ASN A 219 -12.52 -17.97 7.21
N ASN A 220 -11.24 -18.17 7.55
CA ASN A 220 -10.76 -19.48 8.00
C ASN A 220 -10.01 -19.40 9.34
N PRO A 221 -10.64 -19.77 10.45
CA PRO A 221 -10.04 -19.72 11.80
C PRO A 221 -8.71 -20.47 11.92
N ARG A 222 -8.46 -21.47 11.07
CA ARG A 222 -7.18 -22.21 11.03
C ARG A 222 -5.99 -21.28 10.76
N TYR A 223 -6.21 -20.18 10.04
CA TYR A 223 -5.17 -19.22 9.67
C TYR A 223 -5.15 -17.96 10.55
N ALA A 224 -5.84 -17.96 11.70
CA ALA A 224 -5.89 -16.79 12.58
C ALA A 224 -4.51 -16.29 13.06
N LYS A 225 -3.48 -17.16 13.07
CA LYS A 225 -2.09 -16.81 13.42
C LYS A 225 -1.18 -16.63 12.19
N ASN A 226 -1.76 -16.46 11.00
CA ASN A 226 -0.99 -16.39 9.77
C ASN A 226 -1.03 -14.97 9.16
N VAL A 227 -0.25 -14.77 8.11
CA VAL A 227 -0.24 -13.57 7.27
C VAL A 227 -0.58 -13.94 5.84
N ALA A 228 -1.34 -13.08 5.18
CA ALA A 228 -1.57 -13.14 3.74
C ALA A 228 -0.65 -12.13 3.04
N ILE A 229 0.06 -12.59 2.03
CA ILE A 229 0.95 -11.78 1.20
C ILE A 229 0.63 -11.97 -0.28
N TYR A 230 0.81 -10.88 -1.06
CA TYR A 230 0.53 -10.87 -2.50
C TYR A 230 1.35 -9.82 -3.24
N GLY A 231 1.58 -10.02 -4.55
CA GLY A 231 2.15 -9.01 -5.44
C GLY A 231 3.63 -9.23 -5.73
N TRP A 232 4.45 -8.16 -5.62
CA TRP A 232 5.82 -8.15 -6.13
C TRP A 232 5.84 -8.48 -7.62
N TYR A 233 5.80 -7.46 -8.48
CA TYR A 233 5.50 -7.64 -9.89
C TYR A 233 6.74 -7.69 -10.77
N ARG A 234 6.65 -8.50 -11.82
CA ARG A 234 7.57 -8.48 -12.96
C ARG A 234 7.22 -7.32 -13.91
N PHE A 235 8.13 -6.95 -14.78
CA PHE A 235 7.88 -5.93 -15.82
C PHE A 235 6.65 -6.22 -16.71
N ASN A 236 6.31 -7.48 -16.90
CA ASN A 236 5.12 -7.86 -17.65
C ASN A 236 3.79 -7.76 -16.89
N GLY A 237 3.83 -7.23 -15.65
CA GLY A 237 2.65 -7.06 -14.79
C GLY A 237 2.19 -8.33 -14.08
N THR A 238 2.95 -9.45 -14.15
CA THR A 238 2.60 -10.68 -13.42
C THR A 238 3.13 -10.61 -11.98
N PRO A 239 2.31 -10.91 -10.95
CA PRO A 239 2.80 -11.00 -9.58
C PRO A 239 3.76 -12.18 -9.41
N VAL A 240 4.93 -11.92 -8.85
CA VAL A 240 5.90 -12.96 -8.45
C VAL A 240 5.35 -13.79 -7.31
N GLN A 241 4.59 -13.14 -6.40
CA GLN A 241 3.96 -13.77 -5.26
C GLN A 241 2.44 -13.85 -5.46
N PRO A 242 1.88 -15.01 -5.83
CA PRO A 242 0.43 -15.24 -5.73
C PRO A 242 -0.03 -15.18 -4.27
N VAL A 243 -1.33 -15.04 -4.05
CA VAL A 243 -1.91 -15.01 -2.70
C VAL A 243 -1.44 -16.21 -1.89
N HIS A 244 -0.70 -15.96 -0.83
CA HIS A 244 -0.12 -16.95 0.05
C HIS A 244 -0.52 -16.67 1.50
N VAL A 245 -1.02 -17.69 2.23
CA VAL A 245 -1.57 -17.56 3.58
C VAL A 245 -0.94 -18.53 4.60
N LYS A 246 0.16 -19.21 4.22
CA LYS A 246 0.72 -20.28 5.06
C LYS A 246 1.81 -19.82 6.03
N HIS A 247 2.38 -18.62 5.84
CA HIS A 247 3.33 -18.08 6.81
C HIS A 247 2.62 -17.65 8.08
N VAL A 248 3.21 -17.97 9.23
CA VAL A 248 2.76 -17.45 10.52
C VAL A 248 3.01 -15.96 10.63
N ASN A 249 2.22 -15.26 11.43
CA ASN A 249 2.34 -13.79 11.56
C ASN A 249 3.60 -13.33 12.32
N TYR A 250 4.41 -14.25 12.80
CA TYR A 250 5.77 -14.04 13.30
C TYR A 250 6.82 -14.00 12.18
N TYR A 251 6.50 -14.52 10.99
CA TYR A 251 7.44 -14.55 9.86
C TYR A 251 7.36 -13.25 9.06
N VAL A 252 8.46 -12.50 9.08
CA VAL A 252 8.63 -11.28 8.30
C VAL A 252 10.01 -11.31 7.65
N ASP A 253 10.08 -11.23 6.35
CA ASP A 253 11.33 -11.07 5.60
C ASP A 253 11.41 -9.70 4.91
N TYR A 254 12.57 -9.38 4.35
CA TYR A 254 12.85 -8.11 3.66
C TYR A 254 11.84 -7.77 2.56
N SER A 255 11.15 -8.74 2.01
CA SER A 255 10.24 -8.55 0.89
C SER A 255 8.81 -8.18 1.30
N HIS A 256 8.46 -8.25 2.58
CA HIS A 256 7.16 -7.81 3.07
C HIS A 256 7.05 -6.28 2.97
N GLY A 257 5.90 -5.80 2.54
CA GLY A 257 5.57 -4.39 2.47
C GLY A 257 4.17 -4.11 2.99
N VAL A 258 3.96 -2.94 3.55
CA VAL A 258 2.66 -2.46 4.01
C VAL A 258 2.30 -1.21 3.22
N ARG A 259 1.22 -1.28 2.47
CA ARG A 259 0.69 -0.12 1.75
C ARG A 259 -0.64 0.28 2.36
N LEU A 260 -0.74 1.54 2.78
CA LEU A 260 -1.97 2.07 3.35
C LEU A 260 -2.94 2.47 2.25
N VAL A 261 -4.19 2.07 2.41
CA VAL A 261 -5.34 2.51 1.60
C VAL A 261 -6.31 3.23 2.53
N GLY A 262 -6.77 4.41 2.16
CA GLY A 262 -7.77 5.14 2.95
C GLY A 262 -9.01 4.29 3.16
N LYS A 263 -9.57 4.32 4.37
CA LYS A 263 -10.72 3.49 4.76
C LYS A 263 -11.95 3.69 3.88
N GLN A 264 -12.07 4.88 3.28
CA GLN A 264 -13.18 5.22 2.38
C GLN A 264 -12.72 5.28 0.93
N CYS A 265 -13.59 4.80 0.05
CA CYS A 265 -13.50 4.91 -1.39
C CYS A 265 -14.75 5.61 -1.95
N THR A 266 -14.77 5.90 -3.26
CA THR A 266 -16.00 6.26 -3.95
C THR A 266 -16.37 5.17 -4.95
N VAL A 267 -17.67 4.90 -5.05
CA VAL A 267 -18.27 4.02 -6.05
C VAL A 267 -19.33 4.85 -6.77
N ASP A 268 -19.15 5.10 -8.04
CA ASP A 268 -20.03 5.96 -8.85
C ASP A 268 -20.31 7.33 -8.20
N GLY A 269 -19.25 7.92 -7.61
CA GLY A 269 -19.32 9.20 -6.92
C GLY A 269 -19.86 9.17 -5.49
N LYS A 270 -20.34 8.02 -5.00
CA LYS A 270 -20.81 7.88 -3.61
C LYS A 270 -19.68 7.39 -2.71
N VAL A 271 -19.48 8.07 -1.57
CA VAL A 271 -18.51 7.65 -0.56
C VAL A 271 -19.01 6.41 0.17
N MET A 272 -18.16 5.40 0.28
CA MET A 272 -18.44 4.12 0.96
C MET A 272 -17.22 3.64 1.75
N ASP A 273 -17.46 2.94 2.85
CA ASP A 273 -16.41 2.30 3.63
C ASP A 273 -15.98 0.98 2.98
N ILE A 274 -14.67 0.83 2.77
CA ILE A 274 -14.09 -0.38 2.17
C ILE A 274 -14.44 -1.65 2.97
N PRO A 275 -14.31 -1.68 4.31
CA PRO A 275 -14.74 -2.84 5.09
C PRO A 275 -16.21 -3.23 4.86
N THR A 276 -17.12 -2.24 4.78
CA THR A 276 -18.54 -2.49 4.48
C THR A 276 -18.75 -3.09 3.11
N ILE A 277 -18.03 -2.61 2.09
CA ILE A 277 -18.07 -3.21 0.74
C ILE A 277 -17.60 -4.66 0.79
N LEU A 278 -16.46 -4.93 1.43
CA LEU A 278 -15.86 -6.27 1.47
C LEU A 278 -16.70 -7.30 2.23
N GLN A 279 -17.48 -6.85 3.22
CA GLN A 279 -18.40 -7.71 4.00
C GLN A 279 -19.74 -7.95 3.29
N SER A 280 -20.10 -7.12 2.31
CA SER A 280 -21.39 -7.23 1.62
C SER A 280 -21.39 -8.37 0.60
N PRO A 281 -22.35 -9.30 0.67
CA PRO A 281 -22.54 -10.33 -0.38
C PRO A 281 -22.76 -9.75 -1.77
N GLU A 282 -23.38 -8.57 -1.87
CA GLU A 282 -23.69 -7.92 -3.14
C GLU A 282 -22.52 -7.09 -3.69
N LEU A 283 -21.71 -6.47 -2.79
CA LEU A 283 -20.76 -5.43 -3.20
C LEU A 283 -19.28 -5.86 -3.19
N HIS A 284 -18.92 -6.93 -2.46
CA HIS A 284 -17.50 -7.31 -2.26
C HIS A 284 -16.72 -7.45 -3.57
N ARG A 285 -17.39 -7.89 -4.65
CA ARG A 285 -16.78 -8.05 -5.97
C ARG A 285 -16.31 -6.75 -6.62
N LEU A 286 -16.69 -5.59 -6.09
CA LEU A 286 -16.13 -4.30 -6.50
C LEU A 286 -14.66 -4.14 -6.12
N LEU A 287 -14.24 -4.73 -4.99
CA LEU A 287 -12.91 -4.58 -4.40
C LEU A 287 -12.21 -5.91 -4.09
N SER A 288 -12.78 -7.04 -4.48
CA SER A 288 -12.20 -8.38 -4.31
C SER A 288 -12.53 -9.28 -5.49
N ASN A 289 -11.58 -10.10 -5.92
CA ASN A 289 -11.80 -11.15 -6.93
C ASN A 289 -12.33 -12.46 -6.34
N GLU A 290 -12.54 -12.52 -5.03
CA GLU A 290 -12.97 -13.75 -4.36
C GLU A 290 -14.46 -14.00 -4.54
N HIS A 291 -14.85 -15.28 -4.51
CA HIS A 291 -16.24 -15.69 -4.68
C HIS A 291 -17.12 -15.20 -3.52
N ASP A 292 -16.61 -15.34 -2.30
CA ASP A 292 -17.35 -15.04 -1.08
C ASP A 292 -16.93 -13.69 -0.48
N PRO A 293 -17.82 -12.98 0.25
CA PRO A 293 -17.46 -11.80 1.00
C PRO A 293 -16.45 -12.12 2.10
N ILE A 294 -15.71 -11.11 2.55
CA ILE A 294 -14.72 -11.24 3.60
C ILE A 294 -15.40 -10.88 4.93
N ALA A 295 -15.69 -11.87 5.76
CA ALA A 295 -16.50 -11.72 6.97
C ALA A 295 -15.93 -10.68 7.96
N ALA A 296 -14.60 -10.67 8.16
CA ALA A 296 -13.89 -9.71 9.00
C ALA A 296 -12.65 -9.23 8.27
N PRO A 297 -12.74 -8.16 7.44
CA PRO A 297 -11.63 -7.72 6.59
C PRO A 297 -10.56 -6.95 7.38
N SER A 298 -10.01 -7.56 8.42
CA SER A 298 -9.03 -6.96 9.34
C SER A 298 -8.26 -8.02 10.10
N TYR A 299 -6.99 -7.74 10.42
CA TYR A 299 -6.20 -8.55 11.36
C TYR A 299 -6.42 -8.14 12.82
N ALA A 300 -7.25 -7.14 13.11
CA ALA A 300 -7.58 -6.76 14.48
C ALA A 300 -8.14 -7.96 15.27
N GLY A 301 -7.60 -8.21 16.47
CA GLY A 301 -7.99 -9.36 17.30
C GLY A 301 -7.37 -10.70 16.90
N HIS A 302 -6.60 -10.77 15.84
CA HIS A 302 -5.83 -11.98 15.52
C HIS A 302 -4.75 -12.23 16.57
N PRO A 303 -4.56 -13.48 17.05
CA PRO A 303 -3.58 -13.78 18.09
C PRO A 303 -2.14 -13.76 17.54
N ARG A 304 -1.19 -13.32 18.38
CA ARG A 304 0.25 -13.47 18.11
C ARG A 304 0.63 -14.95 18.01
N TYR A 305 1.43 -15.30 17.02
CA TYR A 305 2.07 -16.61 17.00
C TYR A 305 3.21 -16.61 18.03
N ILE A 306 3.16 -17.56 18.95
CA ILE A 306 4.20 -17.75 19.95
C ILE A 306 5.09 -18.93 19.52
N LEU A 307 6.39 -18.69 19.45
CA LEU A 307 7.34 -19.77 19.17
C LEU A 307 7.21 -20.84 20.26
N PRO A 308 7.19 -22.13 19.88
CA PRO A 308 7.25 -23.21 20.87
C PRO A 308 8.50 -23.03 21.75
N THR A 309 8.33 -23.09 23.04
CA THR A 309 9.47 -23.22 23.98
C THR A 309 10.23 -24.48 23.64
N LYS A 310 11.55 -24.35 23.44
CA LYS A 310 12.45 -25.51 23.20
C LYS A 310 12.54 -26.41 24.43
#